data_2cd7c105626f092aa60055894ed63efb
#
_entry.id   2cd7c105626f092aa60055894ed63efb
#
_cell.length_a   1.000
_cell.length_b   1.000
_cell.length_c   1.000
_cell.angle_alpha   90.00
_cell.angle_beta   90.00
_cell.angle_gamma   90.00
#
_symmetry.space_group_name_H-M   'P 1'
#
loop_
_entity.id
_entity.type
_entity.pdbx_description
1 polymer ?
#
loop_
_entity_poly.entity_id
_entity_poly.type
_entity_poly.pdbx_seq_one_letter_code
_entity_poly.pdbx_strand_id
1 'polypeptide(L)'
;MTTEFIFIEELTVFTTIGVYDWEQQIKQKLVFDLEMAWDSEQAAKTDDVQFCLNYAEVSDFIIDYVANRSFALIERVAYEVIEQLHQRFHISQIRLKLSKPSAVAQAKAVGIVVEKRFD
;
A
#
# COMPACT_ATOMS: atom_id res chain seq x y z
N MET A 1 2.01 11.25 25.30
CA MET A 1 1.58 11.16 23.88
C MET A 1 1.93 9.81 23.32
N THR A 2 1.03 9.26 22.52
CA THR A 2 1.24 7.96 21.90
C THR A 2 1.41 8.13 20.40
N THR A 3 2.44 7.50 19.84
CA THR A 3 2.60 7.40 18.39
C THR A 3 2.20 5.98 17.97
N GLU A 4 1.24 5.88 17.08
CA GLU A 4 0.66 4.60 16.71
C GLU A 4 0.56 4.46 15.20
N PHE A 5 0.76 3.25 14.73
CA PHE A 5 0.58 2.92 13.33
C PHE A 5 -0.22 1.62 13.23
N ILE A 6 -1.21 1.63 12.36
CA ILE A 6 -1.86 0.39 11.91
C ILE A 6 -1.03 -0.11 10.75
N PHE A 7 -0.69 -1.38 10.73
CA PHE A 7 0.12 -1.90 9.64
C PHE A 7 -0.57 -3.07 8.91
N ILE A 8 -0.22 -3.19 7.64
CA ILE A 8 -0.60 -4.34 6.80
C ILE A 8 0.71 -4.90 6.28
N GLU A 9 0.92 -6.20 6.44
CA GLU A 9 2.18 -6.85 6.10
C GLU A 9 1.98 -7.86 4.97
N GLU A 10 2.83 -7.75 3.94
CA GLU A 10 2.85 -8.66 2.80
C GLU A 10 1.51 -8.79 2.05
N LEU A 11 0.81 -7.66 1.87
CA LEU A 11 -0.38 -7.66 1.04
C LEU A 11 0.04 -7.88 -0.42
N THR A 12 -0.41 -8.98 -1.01
CA THR A 12 -0.01 -9.39 -2.35
C THR A 12 -1.07 -9.00 -3.37
N VAL A 13 -0.63 -8.33 -4.46
CA VAL A 13 -1.50 -7.93 -5.55
C VAL A 13 -0.83 -8.29 -6.87
N PHE A 14 -1.60 -8.89 -7.78
CA PHE A 14 -1.13 -9.16 -9.15
C PHE A 14 -1.65 -8.07 -10.06
N THR A 15 -0.75 -7.44 -10.81
CA THR A 15 -1.09 -6.35 -11.73
C THR A 15 -0.15 -6.32 -12.92
N THR A 16 -0.52 -5.55 -13.92
CA THR A 16 0.33 -5.31 -15.09
C THR A 16 1.31 -4.19 -14.75
N ILE A 17 2.59 -4.51 -14.73
CA ILE A 17 3.65 -3.61 -14.29
C ILE A 17 4.95 -3.88 -15.02
N GLY A 18 5.58 -2.85 -15.58
CA GLY A 18 6.88 -2.93 -16.20
C GLY A 18 7.00 -2.10 -17.46
N VAL A 19 8.25 -1.79 -17.85
CA VAL A 19 8.53 -0.93 -19.01
C VAL A 19 8.65 -1.73 -20.32
N TYR A 20 8.88 -3.03 -20.24
CA TYR A 20 9.03 -3.86 -21.43
C TYR A 20 7.68 -4.27 -22.00
N ASP A 21 7.59 -4.40 -23.32
CA ASP A 21 6.34 -4.77 -23.99
C ASP A 21 5.78 -6.09 -23.46
N TRP A 22 6.65 -7.08 -23.23
CA TRP A 22 6.19 -8.37 -22.73
C TRP A 22 5.60 -8.26 -21.30
N GLU A 23 6.11 -7.33 -20.50
CA GLU A 23 5.58 -7.11 -19.15
C GLU A 23 4.15 -6.56 -19.19
N GLN A 24 3.80 -5.81 -20.21
CA GLN A 24 2.46 -5.27 -20.37
C GLN A 24 1.45 -6.33 -20.82
N GLN A 25 1.90 -7.54 -21.15
CA GLN A 25 1.05 -8.65 -21.58
C GLN A 25 0.77 -9.65 -20.45
N ILE A 26 1.36 -9.48 -19.29
CA ILE A 26 1.23 -10.42 -18.17
C ILE A 26 0.92 -9.68 -16.88
N LYS A 27 0.50 -10.47 -15.88
CA LYS A 27 0.37 -9.96 -14.51
C LYS A 27 1.54 -10.42 -13.68
N GLN A 28 2.06 -9.51 -12.87
CA GLN A 28 3.19 -9.78 -11.98
C GLN A 28 2.81 -9.47 -10.55
N LYS A 29 3.50 -10.11 -9.63
CA LYS A 29 3.26 -9.98 -8.20
C LYS A 29 3.91 -8.72 -7.66
N LEU A 30 3.14 -7.92 -6.94
CA LEU A 30 3.62 -6.84 -6.10
C LEU A 30 3.26 -7.13 -4.65
N VAL A 31 4.13 -6.75 -3.73
CA VAL A 31 3.92 -6.96 -2.29
C VAL A 31 3.97 -5.60 -1.60
N PHE A 32 2.91 -5.31 -0.83
CA PHE A 32 2.75 -4.06 -0.11
C PHE A 32 2.89 -4.28 1.39
N ASP A 33 3.78 -3.53 2.01
CA ASP A 33 3.90 -3.44 3.46
C ASP A 33 3.63 -1.98 3.84
N LEU A 34 2.59 -1.76 4.64
CA LEU A 34 2.14 -0.40 4.98
C LEU A 34 2.13 -0.18 6.48
N GLU A 35 2.51 1.03 6.86
CA GLU A 35 2.31 1.57 8.21
C GLU A 35 1.53 2.87 8.06
N MET A 36 0.40 2.96 8.75
CA MET A 36 -0.52 4.09 8.61
C MET A 36 -0.77 4.70 9.98
N ALA A 37 -0.49 5.99 10.11
CA ALA A 37 -0.73 6.69 11.36
C ALA A 37 -2.23 6.78 11.64
N TRP A 38 -2.63 6.43 12.84
CA TRP A 38 -4.03 6.46 13.25
C TRP A 38 -4.11 6.65 14.76
N ASP A 39 -5.03 7.49 15.20
CA ASP A 39 -5.30 7.64 16.63
C ASP A 39 -6.32 6.58 17.04
N SER A 40 -5.84 5.55 17.71
CA SER A 40 -6.64 4.40 18.12
C SER A 40 -7.16 4.50 19.55
N GLU A 41 -6.95 5.62 20.23
CA GLU A 41 -7.33 5.75 21.64
C GLU A 41 -8.81 5.52 21.88
N GLN A 42 -9.67 6.14 21.06
CA GLN A 42 -11.11 6.00 21.20
C GLN A 42 -11.58 4.58 20.92
N ALA A 43 -11.01 3.95 19.89
CA ALA A 43 -11.32 2.57 19.57
C ALA A 43 -10.93 1.64 20.71
N ALA A 44 -9.77 1.86 21.30
CA ALA A 44 -9.27 1.05 22.42
C ALA A 44 -10.12 1.21 23.67
N LYS A 45 -10.60 2.42 23.96
CA LYS A 45 -11.41 2.70 25.15
C LYS A 45 -12.81 2.14 25.04
N THR A 46 -13.40 2.18 23.86
CA THR A 46 -14.81 1.80 23.64
C THR A 46 -14.99 0.41 23.06
N ASP A 47 -13.93 -0.15 22.49
CA ASP A 47 -13.98 -1.41 21.74
C ASP A 47 -15.02 -1.34 20.60
N ASP A 48 -15.13 -0.16 19.98
CA ASP A 48 -16.11 0.12 18.93
C ASP A 48 -15.41 0.32 17.60
N VAL A 49 -15.80 -0.47 16.61
CA VAL A 49 -15.20 -0.50 15.28
C VAL A 49 -15.32 0.83 14.54
N GLN A 50 -16.33 1.64 14.88
CA GLN A 50 -16.51 2.93 14.20
C GLN A 50 -15.34 3.90 14.37
N PHE A 51 -14.52 3.71 15.40
CA PHE A 51 -13.36 4.58 15.67
C PHE A 51 -12.05 4.02 15.13
N CYS A 52 -12.05 2.83 14.56
CA CYS A 52 -10.83 2.21 14.04
C CYS A 52 -10.59 2.58 12.58
N LEU A 53 -9.33 2.45 12.15
CA LEU A 53 -9.02 2.40 10.73
C LEU A 53 -9.38 0.99 10.25
N ASN A 54 -10.31 0.90 9.31
CA ASN A 54 -10.75 -0.39 8.78
C ASN A 54 -9.72 -0.92 7.79
N TYR A 55 -8.76 -1.70 8.29
CA TYR A 55 -7.68 -2.25 7.47
C TYR A 55 -8.17 -3.25 6.42
N ALA A 56 -9.34 -3.86 6.63
CA ALA A 56 -9.93 -4.73 5.61
C ALA A 56 -10.38 -3.91 4.39
N GLU A 57 -11.02 -2.76 4.63
CA GLU A 57 -11.41 -1.85 3.54
C GLU A 57 -10.19 -1.27 2.84
N VAL A 58 -9.15 -0.92 3.60
CA VAL A 58 -7.89 -0.42 3.03
C VAL A 58 -7.30 -1.49 2.10
N SER A 59 -7.21 -2.72 2.57
CA SER A 59 -6.66 -3.84 1.79
C SER A 59 -7.46 -4.09 0.51
N ASP A 60 -8.78 -4.15 0.63
CA ASP A 60 -9.68 -4.36 -0.52
C ASP A 60 -9.52 -3.23 -1.55
N PHE A 61 -9.43 -2.00 -1.07
CA PHE A 61 -9.22 -0.85 -1.94
C PHE A 61 -7.91 -0.95 -2.71
N ILE A 62 -6.80 -1.27 -2.03
CA ILE A 62 -5.49 -1.38 -2.67
C ILE A 62 -5.51 -2.48 -3.74
N ILE A 63 -6.04 -3.65 -3.39
CA ILE A 63 -6.11 -4.78 -4.31
C ILE A 63 -6.90 -4.38 -5.57
N ASP A 64 -8.09 -3.83 -5.37
CA ASP A 64 -8.96 -3.44 -6.49
C ASP A 64 -8.35 -2.35 -7.35
N TYR A 65 -7.81 -1.31 -6.73
CA TYR A 65 -7.22 -0.17 -7.42
C TYR A 65 -6.02 -0.60 -8.28
N VAL A 66 -5.13 -1.41 -7.71
CA VAL A 66 -3.89 -1.79 -8.38
C VAL A 66 -4.11 -2.89 -9.42
N ALA A 67 -4.93 -3.90 -9.09
CA ALA A 67 -5.15 -5.04 -9.98
C ALA A 67 -5.82 -4.65 -11.30
N ASN A 68 -6.63 -3.60 -11.30
CA ASN A 68 -7.42 -3.18 -12.46
C ASN A 68 -6.75 -2.11 -13.32
N ARG A 69 -5.47 -1.82 -13.06
CA ARG A 69 -4.71 -0.79 -13.78
C ARG A 69 -3.45 -1.39 -14.36
N SER A 70 -2.84 -0.65 -15.28
CA SER A 70 -1.54 -1.00 -15.88
C SER A 70 -0.55 0.10 -15.56
N PHE A 71 0.66 -0.29 -15.20
CA PHE A 71 1.71 0.64 -14.78
C PHE A 71 3.03 0.33 -15.49
N ALA A 72 3.84 1.34 -15.73
CA ALA A 72 5.22 1.15 -16.18
C ALA A 72 6.17 1.03 -14.98
N LEU A 73 5.96 1.82 -13.94
CA LEU A 73 6.92 1.98 -12.84
C LEU A 73 6.27 1.71 -11.49
N ILE A 74 6.99 1.02 -10.59
CA ILE A 74 6.55 0.81 -9.21
C ILE A 74 6.47 2.12 -8.44
N GLU A 75 7.28 3.10 -8.78
CA GLU A 75 7.23 4.45 -8.19
C GLU A 75 5.85 5.07 -8.38
N ARG A 76 5.27 4.92 -9.57
CA ARG A 76 3.92 5.42 -9.87
C ARG A 76 2.88 4.72 -9.00
N VAL A 77 2.98 3.41 -8.86
CA VAL A 77 2.08 2.63 -8.01
C VAL A 77 2.13 3.13 -6.58
N ALA A 78 3.34 3.29 -6.03
CA ALA A 78 3.53 3.72 -4.65
C ALA A 78 2.92 5.10 -4.39
N TYR A 79 3.21 6.06 -5.27
CA TYR A 79 2.71 7.43 -5.10
C TYR A 79 1.20 7.51 -5.25
N GLU A 80 0.62 6.80 -6.21
CA GLU A 80 -0.84 6.81 -6.40
C GLU A 80 -1.56 6.16 -5.23
N VAL A 81 -1.06 5.02 -4.74
CA VAL A 81 -1.68 4.33 -3.61
C VAL A 81 -1.65 5.20 -2.36
N ILE A 82 -0.52 5.82 -2.06
CA ILE A 82 -0.40 6.71 -0.88
C ILE A 82 -1.40 7.86 -0.99
N GLU A 83 -1.46 8.52 -2.14
CA GLU A 83 -2.37 9.64 -2.34
C GLU A 83 -3.84 9.23 -2.19
N GLN A 84 -4.22 8.10 -2.77
CA GLN A 84 -5.59 7.60 -2.69
C GLN A 84 -5.96 7.19 -1.26
N LEU A 85 -5.04 6.59 -0.52
CA LEU A 85 -5.30 6.23 0.87
C LEU A 85 -5.51 7.46 1.74
N HIS A 86 -4.73 8.51 1.51
CA HIS A 86 -4.93 9.78 2.22
C HIS A 86 -6.31 10.37 1.91
N GLN A 87 -6.68 10.43 0.64
CA GLN A 87 -7.95 11.03 0.23
C GLN A 87 -9.16 10.24 0.73
N ARG A 88 -9.11 8.93 0.68
CA ARG A 88 -10.27 8.08 1.01
C ARG A 88 -10.41 7.80 2.50
N PHE A 89 -9.31 7.62 3.20
CA PHE A 89 -9.33 7.19 4.61
C PHE A 89 -8.83 8.26 5.56
N HIS A 90 -8.44 9.42 5.04
CA HIS A 90 -7.95 10.56 5.83
C HIS A 90 -6.73 10.21 6.70
N ILE A 91 -5.87 9.34 6.18
CA ILE A 91 -4.64 8.94 6.86
C ILE A 91 -3.61 10.06 6.71
N SER A 92 -3.06 10.53 7.83
CA SER A 92 -2.17 11.69 7.84
C SER A 92 -0.72 11.37 7.55
N GLN A 93 -0.31 10.12 7.75
CA GLN A 93 1.08 9.71 7.50
C GLN A 93 1.07 8.25 7.09
N ILE A 94 1.76 7.95 6.00
CA ILE A 94 1.82 6.61 5.43
C ILE A 94 3.27 6.29 5.10
N ARG A 95 3.73 5.12 5.55
CA ARG A 95 5.00 4.52 5.10
C ARG A 95 4.65 3.27 4.32
N LEU A 96 5.07 3.24 3.06
CA LEU A 96 4.81 2.11 2.16
C LEU A 96 6.12 1.54 1.67
N LYS A 97 6.29 0.24 1.87
CA LYS A 97 7.34 -0.54 1.21
C LYS A 97 6.68 -1.37 0.12
N LEU A 98 7.00 -1.07 -1.13
CA LEU A 98 6.46 -1.77 -2.29
C LEU A 98 7.56 -2.59 -2.93
N SER A 99 7.34 -3.89 -3.04
CA SER A 99 8.31 -4.85 -3.54
C SER A 99 7.82 -5.54 -4.81
N LYS A 100 8.76 -5.75 -5.74
CA LYS A 100 8.55 -6.53 -6.97
C LYS A 100 9.51 -7.71 -6.93
N PRO A 101 9.06 -8.89 -6.44
CA PRO A 101 9.97 -10.00 -6.15
C PRO A 101 10.66 -10.60 -7.37
N SER A 102 10.05 -10.50 -8.54
CA SER A 102 10.56 -11.16 -9.74
C SER A 102 11.45 -10.28 -10.62
N ALA A 103 11.72 -9.03 -10.22
CA ALA A 103 12.37 -8.06 -11.10
C ALA A 103 13.84 -8.37 -11.37
N VAL A 104 14.56 -8.90 -10.39
CA VAL A 104 15.98 -9.25 -10.51
C VAL A 104 16.16 -10.66 -9.94
N ALA A 105 16.64 -11.57 -10.79
CA ALA A 105 16.74 -12.99 -10.43
C ALA A 105 17.60 -13.25 -9.18
N GLN A 106 18.68 -12.47 -9.01
CA GLN A 106 19.66 -12.64 -7.93
C GLN A 106 19.23 -11.96 -6.62
N ALA A 107 18.16 -11.20 -6.63
CA ALA A 107 17.66 -10.51 -5.44
C ALA A 107 16.34 -11.14 -4.98
N LYS A 108 16.13 -11.17 -3.66
CA LYS A 108 14.82 -11.59 -3.11
C LYS A 108 13.70 -10.72 -3.65
N ALA A 109 13.94 -9.43 -3.71
CA ALA A 109 13.00 -8.45 -4.27
C ALA A 109 13.75 -7.15 -4.53
N VAL A 110 13.18 -6.35 -5.40
CA VAL A 110 13.54 -4.94 -5.53
C VAL A 110 12.29 -4.12 -5.28
N GLY A 111 12.47 -2.87 -4.91
CA GLY A 111 11.30 -2.05 -4.62
C GLY A 111 11.64 -0.65 -4.20
N ILE A 112 10.65 0.01 -3.61
CA ILE A 112 10.76 1.39 -3.15
C ILE A 112 10.11 1.51 -1.77
N VAL A 113 10.68 2.34 -0.91
CA VAL A 113 10.07 2.73 0.35
C VAL A 113 9.77 4.21 0.27
N VAL A 114 8.51 4.57 0.47
CA VAL A 114 8.05 5.96 0.47
C VAL A 114 7.35 6.23 1.79
N GLU A 115 7.77 7.27 2.46
CA GLU A 115 7.10 7.75 3.66
C GLU A 115 6.63 9.17 3.40
N LYS A 116 5.33 9.41 3.56
CA LYS A 116 4.75 10.73 3.32
C LYS A 116 3.85 11.14 4.47
N ARG A 117 4.05 12.37 4.92
CA ARG A 117 3.19 13.03 5.88
C ARG A 117 2.39 14.10 5.16
N PHE A 118 1.10 14.12 5.41
CA PHE A 118 0.19 15.11 4.84
C PHE A 118 -0.13 16.17 5.90
N ASP A 119 -0.06 17.41 5.51
CA ASP A 119 -0.33 18.54 6.40
C ASP A 119 -1.81 18.92 6.42
#